data_624f27b33c63d8f9bbc1306dd081d82a
#
_entry.id   624f27b33c63d8f9bbc1306dd081d82a
#
_cell.length_a   1.000
_cell.length_b   1.000
_cell.length_c   1.000
_cell.angle_alpha   90.00
_cell.angle_beta   90.00
_cell.angle_gamma   90.00
#
_symmetry.space_group_name_H-M   'P 1'
#
loop_
_entity.id
_entity.type
_entity.pdbx_description
1 polymer ?
#
loop_
_entity_poly.entity_id
_entity_poly.type
_entity_poly.pdbx_seq_one_letter_code
_entity_poly.pdbx_strand_id
1 'polypeptide(L)'
;MGTRTRDSRKRRRCACTAGQRAILALFVLWLLALWAVAAEAEDVWPSDPPAGCPFPPSAEITGISFTGRHAEYTQADTWYPSWAADGNLYSPWTDGSVNGLGSNSAGTNATTGHAKIIGDDPLRLQVVDQGVFASDPSPYAGRYPCGSLVYKGIWYYGTYCLHPSGTVAHDGMNYNWPWLGPFVGFRYSTDLGKTWTQTPCTPAKPLFGETALHGEPVKIGSPHFVDFGKNLEHSPDGKAYLVAHGASASVGRRFAYNSWITGDEVYLLRVKPGIRNMNDAKKYEFFAGANEAGRAAWSSKLSRIKPIAAWRDNMGCVTMTYDAPLKKYLMCVTDGGNTVSYFNTYILESKRSTGPWKLVAYLKHFGEQAYFVNIPSKFISADGRTVWLCYAANFSQGWNGVRLQSLPAGSRYGMCLQEVTLLVR
;
A
#
# COMPACT_ATOMS: atom_id res chain seq x y z
N MET A 1 5.07 -9.57 100.85
CA MET A 1 3.99 -10.52 100.59
C MET A 1 3.51 -10.27 99.19
N GLY A 2 3.74 -11.15 98.27
CA GLY A 2 3.33 -10.97 96.86
C GLY A 2 3.72 -12.19 96.07
N THR A 3 2.79 -13.01 95.77
CA THR A 3 2.88 -14.30 95.12
C THR A 3 3.09 -14.16 93.63
N ARG A 4 4.08 -14.89 93.11
CA ARG A 4 4.33 -15.10 91.69
C ARG A 4 3.35 -16.09 91.09
N THR A 5 2.63 -15.76 90.06
CA THR A 5 1.98 -16.71 89.16
C THR A 5 2.69 -16.83 87.87
N ARG A 6 3.06 -18.05 87.50
CA ARG A 6 3.69 -18.44 86.21
C ARG A 6 2.61 -18.54 85.17
N ASP A 7 2.77 -17.83 84.09
CA ASP A 7 1.95 -17.94 82.85
C ASP A 7 2.63 -18.85 81.85
N SER A 8 2.04 -19.96 81.49
CA SER A 8 2.52 -20.95 80.53
C SER A 8 1.87 -20.71 79.21
N ARG A 9 2.61 -20.04 78.25
CA ARG A 9 2.17 -19.90 76.88
C ARG A 9 2.31 -21.22 76.11
N LYS A 10 1.18 -21.90 75.87
CA LYS A 10 1.10 -22.97 74.84
C LYS A 10 1.21 -22.43 73.47
N ARG A 11 2.30 -22.78 72.77
CA ARG A 11 2.42 -22.56 71.28
C ARG A 11 1.51 -23.55 70.56
N ARG A 12 0.42 -23.07 69.96
CA ARG A 12 -0.37 -23.86 69.01
C ARG A 12 0.38 -23.85 67.64
N ARG A 13 0.90 -25.04 67.27
CA ARG A 13 1.35 -25.28 65.84
C ARG A 13 0.10 -25.55 65.02
N CYS A 14 -0.24 -24.64 64.07
CA CYS A 14 -1.22 -24.94 63.05
C CYS A 14 -0.61 -25.94 62.07
N ALA A 15 -1.03 -27.17 62.06
CA ALA A 15 -0.71 -28.15 61.05
C ALA A 15 -1.62 -27.92 59.85
N CYS A 16 -1.07 -27.40 58.76
CA CYS A 16 -1.76 -27.36 57.48
C CYS A 16 -1.93 -28.79 56.94
N THR A 17 -3.16 -29.24 56.77
CA THR A 17 -3.46 -30.59 56.28
C THR A 17 -3.04 -30.76 54.81
N ALA A 18 -2.66 -31.99 54.43
CA ALA A 18 -2.21 -32.33 53.07
C ALA A 18 -3.21 -31.90 51.98
N GLY A 19 -4.50 -31.84 52.27
CA GLY A 19 -5.55 -31.39 51.36
C GLY A 19 -5.46 -29.89 50.97
N GLN A 20 -5.08 -29.02 51.92
CA GLN A 20 -4.94 -27.59 51.63
C GLN A 20 -3.72 -27.28 50.72
N ARG A 21 -2.66 -28.09 50.78
CA ARG A 21 -1.50 -27.97 49.89
C ARG A 21 -1.83 -28.46 48.48
N ALA A 22 -2.64 -29.48 48.32
CA ALA A 22 -3.08 -29.99 47.00
C ALA A 22 -4.00 -28.99 46.28
N ILE A 23 -4.92 -28.33 47.02
CA ILE A 23 -5.83 -27.32 46.48
C ILE A 23 -5.05 -26.08 46.06
N LEU A 24 -4.04 -25.64 46.83
CA LEU A 24 -3.21 -24.48 46.45
C LEU A 24 -2.32 -24.76 45.22
N ALA A 25 -1.79 -26.00 45.10
CA ALA A 25 -1.01 -26.43 43.96
C ALA A 25 -1.85 -26.50 42.65
N LEU A 26 -3.09 -27.00 42.77
CA LEU A 26 -4.04 -27.02 41.65
C LEU A 26 -4.46 -25.61 41.20
N PHE A 27 -4.65 -24.69 42.16
CA PHE A 27 -4.99 -23.29 41.83
C PHE A 27 -3.84 -22.55 41.18
N VAL A 28 -2.60 -22.79 41.58
CA VAL A 28 -1.40 -22.24 40.97
C VAL A 28 -1.18 -22.82 39.57
N LEU A 29 -1.41 -24.11 39.36
CA LEU A 29 -1.36 -24.73 38.02
C LEU A 29 -2.49 -24.24 37.12
N TRP A 30 -3.66 -23.94 37.63
CA TRP A 30 -4.77 -23.36 36.89
C TRP A 30 -4.50 -21.88 36.52
N LEU A 31 -3.91 -21.11 37.43
CA LEU A 31 -3.44 -19.73 37.12
C LEU A 31 -2.29 -19.71 36.11
N LEU A 32 -1.38 -20.69 36.17
CA LEU A 32 -0.32 -20.81 35.16
C LEU A 32 -0.85 -21.28 33.79
N ALA A 33 -1.93 -22.09 33.77
CA ALA A 33 -2.59 -22.47 32.51
C ALA A 33 -3.42 -21.32 31.91
N LEU A 34 -3.92 -20.39 32.72
CA LEU A 34 -4.61 -19.18 32.28
C LEU A 34 -3.64 -18.10 31.78
N TRP A 35 -2.35 -18.20 32.07
CA TRP A 35 -1.28 -17.35 31.54
C TRP A 35 -0.61 -17.94 30.29
N ALA A 36 -1.00 -19.13 29.85
CA ALA A 36 -0.84 -19.53 28.46
C ALA A 36 -1.91 -18.81 27.61
N VAL A 37 -1.98 -17.48 27.71
CA VAL A 37 -2.49 -16.65 26.62
C VAL A 37 -1.69 -17.12 25.42
N ALA A 38 -2.40 -17.70 24.43
CA ALA A 38 -1.80 -18.03 23.17
C ALA A 38 -0.98 -16.80 22.76
N ALA A 39 0.33 -16.89 22.79
CA ALA A 39 1.18 -15.98 22.05
C ALA A 39 0.64 -16.12 20.64
N GLU A 40 -0.06 -15.09 20.15
CA GLU A 40 -0.38 -15.01 18.73
C GLU A 40 0.93 -15.28 18.05
N ALA A 41 0.97 -16.27 17.17
CA ALA A 41 2.19 -16.65 16.48
C ALA A 41 2.69 -15.37 15.81
N GLU A 42 3.85 -14.92 16.25
CA GLU A 42 4.49 -13.71 15.70
C GLU A 42 4.51 -13.87 14.18
N ASP A 43 3.95 -12.92 13.43
CA ASP A 43 3.90 -13.02 11.97
C ASP A 43 5.33 -13.11 11.44
N VAL A 44 5.69 -14.28 10.96
CA VAL A 44 7.02 -14.57 10.42
C VAL A 44 6.99 -14.33 8.92
N TRP A 45 7.87 -13.48 8.43
CA TRP A 45 7.97 -13.18 6.99
C TRP A 45 9.24 -13.76 6.36
N PRO A 46 9.12 -14.19 5.07
CA PRO A 46 7.88 -14.34 4.29
C PRO A 46 6.98 -15.44 4.87
N SER A 47 5.67 -15.24 4.75
CA SER A 47 4.66 -16.20 5.19
C SER A 47 4.29 -17.16 4.03
N ASP A 48 3.67 -18.29 4.33
CA ASP A 48 3.09 -19.13 3.30
C ASP A 48 1.91 -18.44 2.61
N PRO A 49 1.84 -18.40 1.28
CA PRO A 49 0.75 -17.76 0.58
C PRO A 49 -0.56 -18.54 0.82
N PRO A 50 -1.72 -17.84 0.82
CA PRO A 50 -3.00 -18.50 0.99
C PRO A 50 -3.29 -19.50 -0.14
N ALA A 51 -4.12 -20.49 0.17
CA ALA A 51 -4.61 -21.43 -0.82
C ALA A 51 -5.28 -20.71 -1.99
N GLY A 52 -4.98 -21.14 -3.22
CA GLY A 52 -5.51 -20.50 -4.43
C GLY A 52 -4.69 -19.32 -4.96
N CYS A 53 -3.54 -18.99 -4.36
CA CYS A 53 -2.62 -18.01 -4.93
C CYS A 53 -2.25 -18.41 -6.38
N PRO A 54 -2.56 -17.57 -7.38
CA PRO A 54 -2.34 -17.92 -8.78
C PRO A 54 -0.88 -17.73 -9.23
N PHE A 55 -0.03 -17.19 -8.37
CA PHE A 55 1.35 -16.86 -8.69
C PHE A 55 2.29 -17.97 -8.23
N PRO A 56 2.94 -18.70 -9.15
CA PRO A 56 3.92 -19.70 -8.76
C PRO A 56 5.13 -19.03 -8.10
N PRO A 57 5.80 -19.72 -7.15
CA PRO A 57 7.02 -19.18 -6.54
C PRO A 57 8.07 -18.80 -7.57
N SER A 58 8.80 -17.71 -7.33
CA SER A 58 9.93 -17.33 -8.16
C SER A 58 11.11 -18.29 -7.92
N ALA A 59 11.74 -18.72 -9.01
CA ALA A 59 12.98 -19.49 -8.95
C ALA A 59 14.24 -18.60 -8.95
N GLU A 60 14.08 -17.33 -9.30
CA GLU A 60 15.21 -16.38 -9.45
C GLU A 60 15.34 -15.47 -8.22
N ILE A 61 14.23 -14.95 -7.67
CA ILE A 61 14.20 -14.24 -6.40
C ILE A 61 13.33 -15.06 -5.44
N THR A 62 13.98 -15.82 -4.57
CA THR A 62 13.31 -16.87 -3.78
C THR A 62 12.69 -16.40 -2.49
N GLY A 63 12.76 -15.10 -2.22
CA GLY A 63 12.23 -14.49 -1.02
C GLY A 63 12.88 -13.16 -0.71
N ILE A 64 12.51 -12.62 0.45
CA ILE A 64 13.13 -11.43 1.03
C ILE A 64 13.56 -11.71 2.47
N SER A 65 14.49 -10.90 2.97
CA SER A 65 14.89 -10.88 4.38
C SER A 65 14.90 -9.45 4.89
N PHE A 66 14.22 -9.19 6.00
CA PHE A 66 14.27 -7.89 6.66
C PHE A 66 15.61 -7.71 7.36
N THR A 67 16.27 -6.57 7.15
CA THR A 67 17.57 -6.28 7.77
C THR A 67 17.42 -5.71 9.18
N GLY A 68 16.21 -5.29 9.56
CA GLY A 68 15.93 -4.57 10.79
C GLY A 68 16.23 -3.07 10.71
N ARG A 69 16.77 -2.58 9.59
CA ARG A 69 16.96 -1.14 9.38
C ARG A 69 15.68 -0.52 8.85
N HIS A 70 15.19 0.48 9.55
CA HIS A 70 13.94 1.18 9.20
C HIS A 70 14.01 2.65 9.56
N ALA A 71 13.13 3.43 8.95
CA ALA A 71 12.89 4.82 9.30
C ALA A 71 11.42 5.16 9.12
N GLU A 72 10.98 6.19 9.80
CA GLU A 72 9.62 6.69 9.76
C GLU A 72 9.61 8.22 9.74
N TYR A 73 8.78 8.76 8.85
CA TYR A 73 8.68 10.19 8.62
C TYR A 73 7.22 10.61 8.57
N THR A 74 6.91 11.84 8.97
CA THR A 74 5.58 12.43 8.83
C THR A 74 4.47 11.77 9.65
N GLN A 75 3.24 12.30 9.52
CA GLN A 75 2.01 11.76 10.08
C GLN A 75 0.90 11.82 9.03
N ALA A 76 1.22 11.44 7.81
CA ALA A 76 0.32 11.44 6.66
C ALA A 76 0.59 10.23 5.80
N ASP A 77 -0.35 9.85 4.97
CA ASP A 77 -0.26 8.68 4.11
C ASP A 77 -0.13 9.00 2.61
N THR A 78 -0.23 7.97 1.77
CA THR A 78 -0.30 8.04 0.30
C THR A 78 1.01 8.51 -0.35
N TRP A 79 2.11 7.88 0.04
CA TRP A 79 3.46 8.20 -0.46
C TRP A 79 3.80 7.43 -1.72
N TYR A 80 4.01 8.16 -2.83
CA TYR A 80 4.43 7.62 -4.15
C TYR A 80 5.62 8.42 -4.68
N PRO A 81 6.82 8.19 -4.14
CA PRO A 81 8.01 8.96 -4.50
C PRO A 81 8.38 8.79 -5.96
N SER A 82 8.62 9.88 -6.68
CA SER A 82 9.15 9.91 -8.04
C SER A 82 10.54 10.52 -8.06
N TRP A 83 11.51 9.82 -8.63
CA TRP A 83 12.91 10.25 -8.67
C TRP A 83 13.17 11.23 -9.80
N ALA A 84 13.41 12.49 -9.44
CA ALA A 84 13.62 13.59 -10.37
C ALA A 84 15.08 13.75 -10.79
N ALA A 85 15.30 14.47 -11.87
CA ALA A 85 16.63 14.75 -12.42
C ALA A 85 17.54 15.53 -11.43
N ASP A 86 16.95 16.32 -10.52
CA ASP A 86 17.68 17.05 -9.47
C ASP A 86 18.18 16.17 -8.32
N GLY A 87 17.93 14.85 -8.40
CA GLY A 87 18.36 13.88 -7.41
C GLY A 87 17.39 13.70 -6.24
N ASN A 88 16.36 14.52 -6.09
CA ASN A 88 15.39 14.40 -5.02
C ASN A 88 14.20 13.53 -5.45
N LEU A 89 13.42 13.10 -4.44
CA LEU A 89 12.13 12.47 -4.67
C LEU A 89 11.01 13.50 -4.46
N TYR A 90 9.93 13.34 -5.20
CA TYR A 90 8.74 14.15 -5.11
C TYR A 90 7.53 13.24 -4.97
N SER A 91 6.70 13.48 -3.95
CA SER A 91 5.58 12.61 -3.63
C SER A 91 4.33 13.41 -3.30
N PRO A 92 3.15 12.94 -3.72
CA PRO A 92 1.90 13.33 -3.08
C PRO A 92 1.86 12.80 -1.65
N TRP A 93 0.92 13.35 -0.85
CA TRP A 93 0.54 12.84 0.46
C TRP A 93 -0.87 13.33 0.81
N THR A 94 -1.53 12.69 1.79
CA THR A 94 -2.83 13.13 2.30
C THR A 94 -3.12 12.59 3.68
N ASP A 95 -4.33 12.88 4.17
CA ASP A 95 -4.97 12.36 5.38
C ASP A 95 -4.05 12.36 6.59
N GLY A 96 -3.60 13.55 6.97
CA GLY A 96 -2.69 13.74 8.09
C GLY A 96 -1.93 15.03 8.00
N SER A 97 -0.67 15.04 8.43
CA SER A 97 0.15 16.26 8.44
C SER A 97 1.62 16.03 8.06
N VAL A 98 2.18 17.02 7.37
CA VAL A 98 3.61 17.11 7.07
C VAL A 98 4.09 18.51 7.48
N ASN A 99 5.13 18.60 8.31
CA ASN A 99 5.68 19.85 8.85
C ASN A 99 4.60 20.80 9.45
N GLY A 100 3.54 20.22 10.04
CA GLY A 100 2.47 21.00 10.66
C GLY A 100 1.34 21.44 9.71
N LEU A 101 1.48 21.24 8.39
CA LEU A 101 0.40 21.47 7.43
C LEU A 101 -0.48 20.22 7.33
N GLY A 102 -1.79 20.36 7.46
CA GLY A 102 -2.77 19.28 7.44
C GLY A 102 -3.44 19.11 6.07
N SER A 103 -3.84 17.87 5.75
CA SER A 103 -4.65 17.53 4.57
C SER A 103 -5.65 16.43 4.93
N ASN A 104 -6.79 16.42 4.24
CA ASN A 104 -7.83 15.40 4.34
C ASN A 104 -8.50 15.21 2.99
N SER A 105 -8.44 14.02 2.44
CA SER A 105 -9.00 13.68 1.11
C SER A 105 -10.49 13.38 1.12
N ALA A 106 -11.13 13.30 2.29
CA ALA A 106 -12.55 12.98 2.41
C ALA A 106 -13.43 14.23 2.55
N GLY A 107 -14.67 14.12 2.08
CA GLY A 107 -15.69 15.17 2.21
C GLY A 107 -15.55 16.31 1.21
N THR A 108 -16.48 17.28 1.31
CA THR A 108 -16.62 18.37 0.34
C THR A 108 -15.45 19.36 0.34
N ASN A 109 -14.71 19.44 1.45
CA ASN A 109 -13.53 20.30 1.59
C ASN A 109 -12.24 19.46 1.46
N ALA A 110 -12.28 18.38 0.71
CA ALA A 110 -11.14 17.51 0.51
C ALA A 110 -9.92 18.28 -0.02
N THR A 111 -8.77 17.89 0.48
CA THR A 111 -7.47 18.43 0.07
C THR A 111 -6.47 17.30 -0.19
N THR A 112 -5.42 17.60 -0.92
CA THR A 112 -4.28 16.71 -1.13
C THR A 112 -2.99 17.51 -1.04
N GLY A 113 -1.98 16.97 -0.38
CA GLY A 113 -0.69 17.61 -0.17
C GLY A 113 0.38 17.11 -1.15
N HIS A 114 1.50 17.80 -1.17
CA HIS A 114 2.66 17.42 -1.94
C HIS A 114 3.95 17.80 -1.21
N ALA A 115 4.97 16.96 -1.34
CA ALA A 115 6.23 17.12 -0.62
C ALA A 115 7.43 16.78 -1.49
N LYS A 116 8.56 17.42 -1.16
CA LYS A 116 9.90 17.09 -1.63
C LYS A 116 10.61 16.26 -0.58
N ILE A 117 11.25 15.17 -0.98
CA ILE A 117 12.03 14.28 -0.11
C ILE A 117 13.50 14.41 -0.52
N ILE A 118 14.31 14.91 0.39
CA ILE A 118 15.72 15.26 0.18
C ILE A 118 16.58 14.25 0.94
N GLY A 119 17.65 13.81 0.32
CA GLY A 119 18.65 12.88 0.89
C GLY A 119 18.80 11.61 0.07
N ASP A 120 19.92 10.94 0.27
CA ASP A 120 20.29 9.69 -0.41
C ASP A 120 20.32 8.51 0.57
N ASP A 121 20.36 8.78 1.87
CA ASP A 121 20.28 7.77 2.92
C ASP A 121 18.84 7.66 3.42
N PRO A 122 18.15 6.52 3.21
CA PRO A 122 16.78 6.31 3.67
C PRO A 122 16.58 6.49 5.18
N LEU A 123 17.63 6.38 5.99
CA LEU A 123 17.58 6.61 7.43
C LEU A 123 17.68 8.09 7.82
N ARG A 124 17.96 8.99 6.87
CA ARG A 124 18.25 10.42 7.13
C ARG A 124 17.62 11.34 6.10
N LEU A 125 16.41 11.03 5.68
CA LEU A 125 15.70 11.88 4.73
C LEU A 125 15.14 13.13 5.41
N GLN A 126 15.06 14.21 4.66
CA GLN A 126 14.29 15.37 5.01
C GLN A 126 13.04 15.43 4.12
N VAL A 127 11.88 15.32 4.73
CA VAL A 127 10.59 15.48 4.06
C VAL A 127 10.15 16.93 4.25
N VAL A 128 10.00 17.65 3.14
CA VAL A 128 9.63 19.06 3.13
C VAL A 128 8.28 19.20 2.44
N ASP A 129 7.28 19.64 3.22
CA ASP A 129 5.99 20.01 2.65
C ASP A 129 6.14 21.19 1.68
N GLN A 130 5.40 21.13 0.56
CA GLN A 130 5.39 22.17 -0.47
C GLN A 130 3.98 22.74 -0.69
N GLY A 131 3.00 22.35 0.11
CA GLY A 131 1.65 22.88 0.07
C GLY A 131 0.55 21.84 -0.08
N VAL A 132 -0.67 22.31 -0.02
CA VAL A 132 -1.91 21.55 -0.09
C VAL A 132 -2.83 22.15 -1.14
N PHE A 133 -3.59 21.30 -1.85
CA PHE A 133 -4.59 21.76 -2.83
C PHE A 133 -5.99 21.42 -2.40
N ALA A 134 -6.95 22.25 -2.76
CA ALA A 134 -8.34 21.81 -2.82
C ALA A 134 -8.50 20.68 -3.84
N SER A 135 -9.22 19.63 -3.46
CA SER A 135 -9.44 18.42 -4.24
C SER A 135 -10.90 18.01 -4.16
N ASP A 136 -11.81 18.86 -4.67
CA ASP A 136 -13.24 18.59 -4.68
C ASP A 136 -13.53 17.21 -5.28
N PRO A 137 -14.14 16.29 -4.50
CA PRO A 137 -14.47 14.96 -4.96
C PRO A 137 -15.81 14.88 -5.69
N SER A 138 -16.62 15.93 -5.67
CA SER A 138 -18.02 15.88 -6.12
C SER A 138 -18.16 15.29 -7.53
N PRO A 139 -19.03 14.27 -7.72
CA PRO A 139 -20.11 13.77 -6.84
C PRO A 139 -19.70 12.59 -5.93
N TYR A 140 -18.44 12.32 -5.72
CA TYR A 140 -17.91 11.24 -4.86
C TYR A 140 -17.70 11.72 -3.43
N ALA A 141 -17.32 10.81 -2.53
CA ALA A 141 -17.12 11.12 -1.12
C ALA A 141 -15.66 11.52 -0.75
N GLY A 142 -14.71 11.20 -1.61
CA GLY A 142 -13.32 11.56 -1.41
C GLY A 142 -12.54 11.61 -2.72
N ARG A 143 -11.45 12.42 -2.74
CA ARG A 143 -10.53 12.53 -3.87
C ARG A 143 -9.11 12.48 -3.37
N TYR A 144 -8.47 11.38 -3.67
CA TYR A 144 -7.20 10.94 -3.14
C TYR A 144 -6.08 11.10 -4.15
N PRO A 145 -4.84 11.30 -3.71
CA PRO A 145 -3.70 11.26 -4.62
C PRO A 145 -3.43 9.82 -5.12
N CYS A 146 -2.86 9.74 -6.32
CA CYS A 146 -2.30 8.53 -6.87
C CYS A 146 -1.03 8.88 -7.67
N GLY A 147 -0.72 8.18 -8.73
CA GLY A 147 0.51 8.28 -9.51
C GLY A 147 1.20 9.65 -9.54
N SER A 148 2.44 9.67 -9.15
CA SER A 148 3.33 10.83 -9.18
C SER A 148 4.50 10.58 -10.11
N LEU A 149 4.79 11.52 -11.00
CA LEU A 149 5.91 11.44 -11.94
C LEU A 149 6.56 12.80 -12.12
N VAL A 150 7.85 12.89 -11.84
CA VAL A 150 8.68 14.03 -12.28
C VAL A 150 9.50 13.61 -13.49
N TYR A 151 9.24 14.25 -14.61
CA TYR A 151 9.94 13.98 -15.86
C TYR A 151 10.33 15.28 -16.56
N LYS A 152 11.61 15.46 -16.85
CA LYS A 152 12.18 16.66 -17.50
C LYS A 152 11.75 17.97 -16.80
N GLY A 153 11.79 17.98 -15.47
CA GLY A 153 11.45 19.14 -14.66
C GLY A 153 9.95 19.42 -14.50
N ILE A 154 9.08 18.60 -15.10
CA ILE A 154 7.64 18.72 -14.96
C ILE A 154 7.16 17.63 -14.00
N TRP A 155 6.43 18.03 -12.96
CA TRP A 155 5.80 17.12 -12.03
C TRP A 155 4.32 16.91 -12.38
N TYR A 156 3.95 15.68 -12.69
CA TYR A 156 2.58 15.24 -12.93
C TYR A 156 2.05 14.55 -11.68
N TYR A 157 0.90 14.99 -11.20
CA TYR A 157 0.27 14.56 -9.95
C TYR A 157 -1.16 14.09 -10.23
N GLY A 158 -1.40 12.79 -10.11
CA GLY A 158 -2.70 12.17 -10.36
C GLY A 158 -3.61 12.19 -9.15
N THR A 159 -4.92 12.20 -9.40
CA THR A 159 -5.94 11.99 -8.35
C THR A 159 -7.02 11.02 -8.82
N TYR A 160 -7.58 10.27 -7.88
CA TYR A 160 -8.72 9.37 -8.09
C TYR A 160 -9.78 9.61 -7.03
N CYS A 161 -11.01 9.11 -7.24
CA CYS A 161 -12.10 9.24 -6.29
C CYS A 161 -12.44 7.91 -5.65
N LEU A 162 -13.04 7.98 -4.46
CA LEU A 162 -13.77 6.88 -3.84
C LEU A 162 -15.25 7.25 -3.75
N HIS A 163 -16.09 6.28 -4.07
CA HIS A 163 -17.55 6.43 -3.94
C HIS A 163 -17.93 6.56 -2.45
N PRO A 164 -19.15 7.05 -2.12
CA PRO A 164 -19.57 7.23 -0.75
C PRO A 164 -19.24 6.05 0.14
N SER A 165 -18.77 6.36 1.36
CA SER A 165 -18.58 5.39 2.41
C SER A 165 -19.87 4.64 2.67
N GLY A 166 -19.80 3.34 2.68
CA GLY A 166 -20.91 2.45 2.97
C GLY A 166 -20.34 1.10 3.34
N THR A 167 -21.18 0.20 3.80
CA THR A 167 -20.78 -1.17 4.06
C THR A 167 -21.53 -2.08 3.10
N VAL A 168 -20.80 -2.94 2.40
CA VAL A 168 -21.35 -3.97 1.53
C VAL A 168 -20.87 -5.33 2.01
N ALA A 169 -21.81 -6.26 2.24
CA ALA A 169 -21.49 -7.65 2.56
C ALA A 169 -21.18 -8.42 1.28
N HIS A 170 -20.05 -9.13 1.26
CA HIS A 170 -19.63 -9.99 0.18
C HIS A 170 -18.73 -11.10 0.70
N ASP A 171 -18.99 -12.34 0.28
CA ASP A 171 -18.25 -13.55 0.67
C ASP A 171 -17.95 -13.66 2.19
N GLY A 172 -18.96 -13.26 3.03
CA GLY A 172 -18.89 -13.32 4.49
C GLY A 172 -18.13 -12.16 5.14
N MET A 173 -17.62 -11.20 4.37
CA MET A 173 -16.92 -10.01 4.85
C MET A 173 -17.75 -8.75 4.58
N ASN A 174 -17.67 -7.78 5.49
CA ASN A 174 -18.24 -6.46 5.29
C ASN A 174 -17.14 -5.51 4.78
N TYR A 175 -17.27 -5.06 3.53
CA TYR A 175 -16.39 -4.07 2.93
C TYR A 175 -16.91 -2.67 3.19
N ASN A 176 -16.08 -1.80 3.72
CA ASN A 176 -16.34 -0.37 3.82
C ASN A 176 -15.50 0.37 2.76
N TRP A 177 -15.99 1.52 2.30
CA TRP A 177 -15.45 2.22 1.11
C TRP A 177 -15.42 1.29 -0.11
N PRO A 178 -16.56 0.66 -0.44
CA PRO A 178 -16.57 -0.55 -1.25
C PRO A 178 -16.35 -0.29 -2.73
N TRP A 179 -16.36 0.97 -3.17
CA TRP A 179 -16.30 1.27 -4.60
C TRP A 179 -15.19 2.23 -4.95
N LEU A 180 -14.26 1.71 -5.75
CA LEU A 180 -13.25 2.48 -6.43
C LEU A 180 -13.94 3.39 -7.44
N GLY A 181 -13.76 4.69 -7.28
CA GLY A 181 -14.20 5.69 -8.25
C GLY A 181 -13.17 5.91 -9.36
N PRO A 182 -13.39 6.91 -10.23
CA PRO A 182 -12.56 7.12 -11.40
C PRO A 182 -11.19 7.71 -11.06
N PHE A 183 -10.22 7.42 -11.92
CA PHE A 183 -9.04 8.24 -12.07
C PHE A 183 -9.44 9.58 -12.75
N VAL A 184 -9.26 10.70 -12.04
CA VAL A 184 -9.70 12.01 -12.53
C VAL A 184 -8.79 12.54 -13.62
N GLY A 185 -7.48 12.47 -13.40
CA GLY A 185 -6.46 13.02 -14.30
C GLY A 185 -5.30 13.63 -13.53
N PHE A 186 -4.38 14.31 -14.26
CA PHE A 186 -3.17 14.89 -13.71
C PHE A 186 -3.24 16.41 -13.64
N ARG A 187 -2.96 16.99 -12.48
CA ARG A 187 -2.42 18.35 -12.39
C ARG A 187 -0.92 18.31 -12.66
N TYR A 188 -0.33 19.43 -13.05
CA TYR A 188 1.10 19.47 -13.30
C TYR A 188 1.73 20.78 -12.81
N SER A 189 3.03 20.69 -12.49
CA SER A 189 3.89 21.80 -12.13
C SER A 189 5.11 21.82 -13.05
N THR A 190 5.51 22.98 -13.52
CA THR A 190 6.73 23.16 -14.34
C THR A 190 7.90 23.73 -13.53
N ASP A 191 7.71 23.92 -12.22
CA ASP A 191 8.67 24.47 -11.28
C ASP A 191 8.83 23.61 -10.02
N LEU A 192 8.61 22.29 -10.18
CA LEU A 192 8.79 21.26 -9.16
C LEU A 192 7.94 21.52 -7.89
N GLY A 193 6.69 21.92 -8.07
CA GLY A 193 5.71 22.01 -7.01
C GLY A 193 5.48 23.39 -6.43
N LYS A 194 6.13 24.45 -6.91
CA LYS A 194 5.88 25.81 -6.44
C LYS A 194 4.57 26.37 -6.97
N THR A 195 4.27 26.14 -8.24
CA THR A 195 3.01 26.53 -8.86
C THR A 195 2.41 25.34 -9.63
N TRP A 196 1.08 25.35 -9.80
CA TRP A 196 0.37 24.22 -10.36
C TRP A 196 -0.71 24.62 -11.35
N THR A 197 -0.77 23.88 -12.44
CA THR A 197 -1.91 23.89 -13.37
C THR A 197 -2.80 22.71 -13.06
N GLN A 198 -4.09 22.98 -12.82
CA GLN A 198 -5.07 21.93 -12.54
C GLN A 198 -5.33 21.07 -13.78
N THR A 199 -5.81 19.84 -13.55
CA THR A 199 -6.28 18.97 -14.63
C THR A 199 -7.53 19.59 -15.28
N PRO A 200 -7.69 19.47 -16.61
CA PRO A 200 -8.93 19.85 -17.29
C PRO A 200 -10.08 18.86 -17.02
N CYS A 201 -9.78 17.70 -16.45
CA CYS A 201 -10.76 16.68 -16.12
C CYS A 201 -11.36 16.95 -14.72
N THR A 202 -12.57 16.49 -14.50
CA THR A 202 -13.27 16.57 -13.21
C THR A 202 -13.70 15.18 -12.76
N PRO A 203 -14.05 14.98 -11.49
CA PRO A 203 -14.61 13.70 -11.04
C PRO A 203 -15.82 13.23 -11.87
N ALA A 204 -16.71 14.14 -12.23
CA ALA A 204 -17.88 13.84 -13.08
C ALA A 204 -17.55 13.63 -14.57
N LYS A 205 -16.37 14.10 -15.03
CA LYS A 205 -15.85 13.93 -16.39
C LYS A 205 -14.38 13.51 -16.34
N PRO A 206 -14.11 12.29 -15.86
CA PRO A 206 -12.75 11.80 -15.64
C PRO A 206 -12.03 11.47 -16.96
N LEU A 207 -10.72 11.38 -16.90
CA LEU A 207 -9.84 11.20 -18.08
C LEU A 207 -10.27 10.03 -18.97
N PHE A 208 -10.63 8.89 -18.39
CA PHE A 208 -10.98 7.68 -19.14
C PHE A 208 -12.49 7.45 -19.26
N GLY A 209 -13.32 8.32 -18.69
CA GLY A 209 -14.79 8.23 -18.77
C GLY A 209 -15.42 7.14 -17.89
N GLU A 210 -14.65 6.45 -17.05
CA GLU A 210 -15.15 5.49 -16.06
C GLU A 210 -15.66 6.27 -14.84
N THR A 211 -16.93 6.20 -14.51
CA THR A 211 -17.51 7.04 -13.43
C THR A 211 -17.90 6.26 -12.18
N ALA A 212 -18.27 5.00 -12.29
CA ALA A 212 -18.83 4.18 -11.20
C ALA A 212 -20.09 4.76 -10.52
N LEU A 213 -20.67 5.85 -11.04
CA LEU A 213 -21.81 6.54 -10.40
C LEU A 213 -23.07 5.67 -10.30
N HIS A 214 -23.20 4.68 -11.16
CA HIS A 214 -24.34 3.74 -11.17
C HIS A 214 -23.87 2.31 -10.86
N GLY A 215 -22.70 2.16 -10.24
CA GLY A 215 -22.10 0.86 -9.92
C GLY A 215 -21.42 0.18 -11.11
N GLU A 216 -21.03 0.95 -12.14
CA GLU A 216 -20.22 0.41 -13.23
C GLU A 216 -18.82 0.07 -12.69
N PRO A 217 -18.25 -1.06 -13.16
CA PRO A 217 -16.89 -1.43 -12.75
C PRO A 217 -15.86 -0.43 -13.27
N VAL A 218 -14.94 0.00 -12.41
CA VAL A 218 -13.79 0.82 -12.76
C VAL A 218 -12.56 -0.07 -12.92
N LYS A 219 -11.87 0.06 -14.05
CA LYS A 219 -10.61 -0.65 -14.33
C LYS A 219 -9.39 0.18 -13.95
N ILE A 220 -9.45 1.49 -14.22
CA ILE A 220 -8.34 2.41 -13.97
C ILE A 220 -8.72 3.33 -12.81
N GLY A 221 -8.81 2.76 -11.61
CA GLY A 221 -9.26 3.52 -10.43
C GLY A 221 -8.17 4.37 -9.81
N SER A 222 -7.06 3.76 -9.42
CA SER A 222 -5.93 4.41 -8.76
C SER A 222 -4.63 4.04 -9.48
N PRO A 223 -4.32 4.65 -10.63
CA PRO A 223 -3.12 4.32 -11.39
C PRO A 223 -1.86 4.90 -10.73
N HIS A 224 -0.81 4.07 -10.68
CA HIS A 224 0.52 4.46 -10.22
C HIS A 224 1.53 4.29 -11.33
N PHE A 225 2.47 5.25 -11.45
CA PHE A 225 3.54 5.12 -12.43
C PHE A 225 4.46 3.96 -12.06
N VAL A 226 4.87 3.21 -13.07
CA VAL A 226 5.99 2.29 -12.95
C VAL A 226 7.25 3.12 -12.74
N ASP A 227 7.95 2.88 -11.62
CA ASP A 227 9.21 3.56 -11.34
C ASP A 227 10.33 2.97 -12.21
N PHE A 228 10.73 3.72 -13.21
CA PHE A 228 11.81 3.39 -14.16
C PHE A 228 13.12 4.13 -13.85
N GLY A 229 13.36 4.44 -12.60
CA GLY A 229 14.59 5.13 -12.24
C GLY A 229 14.50 6.65 -12.39
N LYS A 230 15.65 7.29 -12.25
CA LYS A 230 15.79 8.72 -12.25
C LYS A 230 15.31 9.29 -13.58
N ASN A 231 14.24 10.12 -13.52
CA ASN A 231 13.72 10.79 -14.72
C ASN A 231 13.35 9.82 -15.87
N LEU A 232 12.81 8.63 -15.55
CA LEU A 232 12.44 7.55 -16.48
C LEU A 232 13.62 6.98 -17.29
N GLU A 233 14.84 6.99 -16.77
CA GLU A 233 16.04 6.59 -17.51
C GLU A 233 16.02 5.13 -18.02
N HIS A 234 15.27 4.26 -17.34
CA HIS A 234 15.13 2.84 -17.69
C HIS A 234 13.82 2.51 -18.42
N SER A 235 13.03 3.51 -18.81
CA SER A 235 11.83 3.25 -19.61
C SER A 235 12.18 2.62 -20.95
N PRO A 236 11.57 1.48 -21.34
CA PRO A 236 11.99 0.71 -22.52
C PRO A 236 11.75 1.44 -23.84
N ASP A 237 10.88 2.43 -23.88
CA ASP A 237 10.51 3.17 -25.08
C ASP A 237 10.31 4.69 -24.83
N GLY A 238 10.79 5.17 -23.68
CA GLY A 238 10.67 6.57 -23.27
C GLY A 238 9.24 7.01 -22.92
N LYS A 239 8.30 6.07 -22.75
CA LYS A 239 6.96 6.34 -22.27
C LYS A 239 6.90 6.15 -20.76
N ALA A 240 5.97 6.85 -20.11
CA ALA A 240 5.53 6.56 -18.77
C ALA A 240 4.53 5.41 -18.82
N TYR A 241 4.73 4.42 -17.99
CA TYR A 241 3.82 3.29 -17.80
C TYR A 241 3.11 3.46 -16.48
N LEU A 242 1.84 3.04 -16.40
CA LEU A 242 1.04 3.06 -15.20
C LEU A 242 0.43 1.69 -14.98
N VAL A 243 0.44 1.26 -13.74
CA VAL A 243 -0.34 0.12 -13.26
C VAL A 243 -1.54 0.61 -12.47
N ALA A 244 -2.67 -0.06 -12.60
CA ALA A 244 -3.88 0.25 -11.85
C ALA A 244 -4.55 -1.07 -11.47
N HIS A 245 -5.04 -1.15 -10.23
CA HIS A 245 -5.96 -2.21 -9.88
C HIS A 245 -7.39 -1.80 -10.21
N GLY A 246 -8.23 -2.77 -10.42
CA GLY A 246 -9.62 -2.51 -10.73
C GLY A 246 -10.45 -3.77 -10.93
N ALA A 247 -11.70 -3.56 -11.35
CA ALA A 247 -12.68 -4.60 -11.53
C ALA A 247 -12.42 -5.45 -12.77
N SER A 248 -12.70 -6.75 -12.67
CA SER A 248 -12.79 -7.62 -13.83
C SER A 248 -13.95 -7.20 -14.76
N ALA A 249 -13.74 -7.30 -16.06
CA ALA A 249 -14.80 -7.05 -17.06
C ALA A 249 -15.96 -8.03 -16.98
N SER A 250 -15.75 -9.21 -16.39
CA SER A 250 -16.77 -10.26 -16.20
C SER A 250 -17.63 -10.03 -14.95
N VAL A 251 -17.24 -9.11 -14.06
CA VAL A 251 -17.94 -8.82 -12.82
C VAL A 251 -19.02 -7.81 -13.13
N GLY A 252 -20.29 -8.16 -12.89
CA GLY A 252 -21.42 -7.27 -13.07
C GLY A 252 -21.42 -6.11 -12.06
N ARG A 253 -22.28 -5.13 -12.26
CA ARG A 253 -22.44 -3.89 -11.48
C ARG A 253 -22.32 -3.98 -9.96
N ARG A 254 -22.63 -5.13 -9.38
CA ARG A 254 -22.65 -5.34 -7.93
C ARG A 254 -21.31 -5.70 -7.34
N PHE A 255 -20.28 -5.86 -8.15
CA PHE A 255 -19.09 -6.61 -7.74
C PHE A 255 -17.79 -5.87 -7.99
N ALA A 256 -17.86 -4.60 -8.32
CA ALA A 256 -16.71 -3.75 -8.16
C ALA A 256 -16.47 -3.51 -6.64
N TYR A 257 -16.34 -4.59 -5.86
CA TYR A 257 -15.84 -4.51 -4.48
C TYR A 257 -14.40 -3.99 -4.44
N ASN A 258 -13.96 -3.51 -5.54
CA ASN A 258 -12.72 -2.84 -5.71
C ASN A 258 -12.77 -1.53 -4.95
N SER A 259 -12.17 -1.56 -3.80
CA SER A 259 -11.86 -0.38 -3.03
C SER A 259 -10.41 0.03 -3.30
N TRP A 260 -9.90 0.98 -2.56
CA TRP A 260 -8.48 1.32 -2.61
C TRP A 260 -7.55 0.20 -2.13
N ILE A 261 -8.04 -0.78 -1.35
CA ILE A 261 -7.28 -1.90 -0.79
C ILE A 261 -7.68 -3.27 -1.32
N THR A 262 -8.65 -3.36 -2.23
CA THR A 262 -9.08 -4.59 -2.88
C THR A 262 -9.30 -4.39 -4.36
N GLY A 263 -9.06 -5.41 -5.14
CA GLY A 263 -9.31 -5.42 -6.57
C GLY A 263 -9.27 -6.81 -7.15
N ASP A 264 -9.74 -6.99 -8.38
CA ASP A 264 -9.77 -8.27 -9.07
C ASP A 264 -8.61 -8.45 -10.03
N GLU A 265 -8.22 -7.38 -10.69
CA GLU A 265 -7.29 -7.40 -11.81
C GLU A 265 -6.33 -6.20 -11.74
N VAL A 266 -5.13 -6.40 -12.25
CA VAL A 266 -4.14 -5.33 -12.48
C VAL A 266 -4.03 -5.05 -13.95
N TYR A 267 -4.19 -3.80 -14.32
CA TYR A 267 -4.10 -3.29 -15.69
C TYR A 267 -2.85 -2.47 -15.91
N LEU A 268 -2.37 -2.47 -17.16
CA LEU A 268 -1.19 -1.70 -17.58
C LEU A 268 -1.54 -0.81 -18.75
N LEU A 269 -1.17 0.45 -18.64
CA LEU A 269 -1.33 1.44 -19.68
C LEU A 269 -0.06 2.28 -19.79
N ARG A 270 0.14 2.97 -20.91
CA ARG A 270 1.29 3.82 -21.12
C ARG A 270 0.97 5.05 -21.95
N VAL A 271 1.77 6.10 -21.76
CA VAL A 271 1.61 7.36 -22.46
C VAL A 271 2.99 8.01 -22.67
N LYS A 272 3.20 8.74 -23.77
CA LYS A 272 4.38 9.60 -23.90
C LYS A 272 4.22 10.81 -22.96
N PRO A 273 5.08 11.00 -21.95
CA PRO A 273 4.93 12.10 -21.00
C PRO A 273 4.98 13.45 -21.71
N GLY A 274 4.11 14.35 -21.32
CA GLY A 274 4.03 15.71 -21.84
C GLY A 274 2.72 16.38 -21.45
N ILE A 275 2.75 17.69 -21.24
CA ILE A 275 1.61 18.49 -20.79
C ILE A 275 0.35 18.25 -21.65
N ARG A 276 0.53 18.14 -22.96
CA ARG A 276 -0.59 17.92 -23.89
C ARG A 276 -1.08 16.49 -23.94
N ASN A 277 -0.30 15.52 -23.43
CA ASN A 277 -0.61 14.10 -23.57
C ASN A 277 -1.23 13.52 -22.30
N MET A 278 -0.76 13.96 -21.13
CA MET A 278 -1.10 13.33 -19.86
C MET A 278 -2.60 13.40 -19.53
N ASN A 279 -3.31 14.42 -20.02
CA ASN A 279 -4.76 14.56 -19.83
C ASN A 279 -5.55 14.38 -21.15
N ASP A 280 -4.98 13.68 -22.13
CA ASP A 280 -5.68 13.29 -23.34
C ASP A 280 -5.76 11.77 -23.45
N ALA A 281 -6.95 11.20 -23.18
CA ALA A 281 -7.18 9.76 -23.21
C ALA A 281 -6.78 9.12 -24.56
N LYS A 282 -6.82 9.88 -25.68
CA LYS A 282 -6.45 9.40 -27.02
C LYS A 282 -4.95 9.17 -27.19
N LYS A 283 -4.14 9.66 -26.25
CA LYS A 283 -2.67 9.50 -26.25
C LYS A 283 -2.21 8.26 -25.49
N TYR A 284 -3.13 7.60 -24.80
CA TYR A 284 -2.83 6.40 -24.06
C TYR A 284 -2.91 5.15 -24.91
N GLU A 285 -2.04 4.20 -24.58
CA GLU A 285 -2.08 2.84 -25.08
C GLU A 285 -2.31 1.89 -23.92
N PHE A 286 -3.28 1.03 -24.06
CA PHE A 286 -3.71 0.04 -23.07
C PHE A 286 -3.17 -1.33 -23.48
N PHE A 287 -2.62 -2.09 -22.54
CA PHE A 287 -2.20 -3.46 -22.80
C PHE A 287 -3.39 -4.30 -23.23
N ALA A 288 -3.31 -4.90 -24.40
CA ALA A 288 -4.41 -5.65 -25.03
C ALA A 288 -4.11 -7.15 -25.14
N GLY A 289 -3.17 -7.66 -24.31
CA GLY A 289 -2.72 -9.04 -24.31
C GLY A 289 -1.37 -9.22 -24.99
N ALA A 290 -0.95 -10.48 -25.12
CA ALA A 290 0.25 -10.84 -25.86
C ALA A 290 -0.15 -11.44 -27.22
N ASN A 291 0.67 -11.21 -28.24
CA ASN A 291 0.54 -11.89 -29.53
C ASN A 291 1.09 -13.33 -29.43
N GLU A 292 0.99 -14.12 -30.51
CA GLU A 292 1.46 -15.50 -30.57
C GLU A 292 2.96 -15.65 -30.23
N ALA A 293 3.78 -14.63 -30.52
CA ALA A 293 5.20 -14.59 -30.14
C ALA A 293 5.43 -14.12 -28.68
N GLY A 294 4.39 -13.97 -27.86
CA GLY A 294 4.46 -13.50 -26.47
C GLY A 294 4.83 -12.02 -26.33
N ARG A 295 4.81 -11.24 -27.41
CA ARG A 295 5.07 -9.79 -27.37
C ARG A 295 3.80 -9.03 -26.99
N ALA A 296 3.93 -8.01 -26.16
CA ALA A 296 2.83 -7.16 -25.73
C ALA A 296 2.13 -6.50 -26.93
N ALA A 297 0.81 -6.65 -27.00
CA ALA A 297 -0.06 -5.93 -27.90
C ALA A 297 -0.66 -4.71 -27.17
N TRP A 298 -0.78 -3.60 -27.88
CA TRP A 298 -1.27 -2.35 -27.34
C TRP A 298 -2.45 -1.83 -28.14
N SER A 299 -3.42 -1.21 -27.49
CA SER A 299 -4.62 -0.64 -28.11
C SER A 299 -4.83 0.79 -27.60
N SER A 300 -5.27 1.68 -28.48
CA SER A 300 -5.72 3.02 -28.11
C SER A 300 -7.15 3.01 -27.48
N LYS A 301 -7.80 1.86 -27.40
CA LYS A 301 -9.17 1.72 -26.87
C LYS A 301 -9.12 1.05 -25.51
N LEU A 302 -9.58 1.75 -24.45
CA LEU A 302 -9.70 1.21 -23.09
C LEU A 302 -10.56 -0.08 -23.07
N SER A 303 -11.61 -0.17 -23.90
CA SER A 303 -12.47 -1.37 -23.97
C SER A 303 -11.71 -2.66 -24.39
N ARG A 304 -10.50 -2.55 -24.91
CA ARG A 304 -9.65 -3.70 -25.27
C ARG A 304 -8.58 -4.04 -24.23
N ILE A 305 -8.55 -3.30 -23.13
CA ILE A 305 -7.57 -3.56 -22.06
C ILE A 305 -7.71 -4.99 -21.53
N LYS A 306 -6.57 -5.63 -21.30
CA LYS A 306 -6.46 -6.94 -20.67
C LYS A 306 -5.64 -6.83 -19.40
N PRO A 307 -5.93 -7.63 -18.37
CA PRO A 307 -5.12 -7.63 -17.16
C PRO A 307 -3.73 -8.21 -17.42
N ILE A 308 -2.76 -7.73 -16.66
CA ILE A 308 -1.41 -8.32 -16.56
C ILE A 308 -1.29 -9.30 -15.39
N ALA A 309 -2.17 -9.21 -14.43
CA ALA A 309 -2.34 -10.11 -13.30
C ALA A 309 -3.81 -10.09 -12.87
N ALA A 310 -4.29 -11.21 -12.34
CA ALA A 310 -5.66 -11.34 -11.86
C ALA A 310 -5.72 -12.30 -10.67
N TRP A 311 -6.40 -11.87 -9.64
CA TRP A 311 -6.80 -12.69 -8.51
C TRP A 311 -7.95 -11.98 -7.80
N ARG A 312 -9.15 -12.54 -7.94
CA ARG A 312 -10.38 -11.92 -7.47
C ARG A 312 -10.27 -11.50 -5.99
N ASP A 313 -10.65 -10.27 -5.69
CA ASP A 313 -10.67 -9.63 -4.38
C ASP A 313 -9.28 -9.49 -3.69
N ASN A 314 -8.17 -9.85 -4.37
CA ASN A 314 -6.83 -9.87 -3.76
C ASN A 314 -5.81 -8.93 -4.45
N MET A 315 -6.24 -8.03 -5.34
CA MET A 315 -5.35 -7.19 -6.14
C MET A 315 -5.63 -5.70 -5.87
N GLY A 316 -5.28 -5.19 -4.70
CA GLY A 316 -5.45 -3.76 -4.37
C GLY A 316 -4.12 -2.99 -4.27
N CYS A 317 -4.18 -1.66 -4.21
CA CYS A 317 -3.04 -0.75 -3.98
C CYS A 317 -1.77 -1.12 -4.77
N VAL A 318 -1.89 -1.43 -6.05
CA VAL A 318 -0.78 -1.94 -6.84
C VAL A 318 0.25 -0.87 -7.16
N THR A 319 1.53 -1.19 -7.03
CA THR A 319 2.67 -0.40 -7.50
C THR A 319 3.66 -1.27 -8.26
N MET A 320 4.52 -0.69 -9.08
CA MET A 320 5.53 -1.42 -9.82
C MET A 320 6.81 -0.60 -9.96
N THR A 321 7.94 -1.27 -9.78
CA THR A 321 9.29 -0.69 -9.96
C THR A 321 10.13 -1.58 -10.85
N TYR A 322 10.94 -0.99 -11.70
CA TYR A 322 11.96 -1.71 -12.45
C TYR A 322 13.30 -1.69 -11.72
N ASP A 323 13.70 -2.85 -11.24
CA ASP A 323 15.03 -3.07 -10.68
C ASP A 323 16.02 -3.23 -11.85
N ALA A 324 16.75 -2.17 -12.14
CA ALA A 324 17.63 -2.11 -13.31
C ALA A 324 18.84 -3.06 -13.20
N PRO A 325 19.54 -3.16 -12.05
CA PRO A 325 20.62 -4.13 -11.86
C PRO A 325 20.19 -5.59 -12.10
N LEU A 326 19.04 -5.99 -11.53
CA LEU A 326 18.52 -7.34 -11.68
C LEU A 326 17.76 -7.55 -13.01
N LYS A 327 17.44 -6.47 -13.73
CA LYS A 327 16.61 -6.47 -14.95
C LYS A 327 15.25 -7.11 -14.70
N LYS A 328 14.62 -6.74 -13.57
CA LYS A 328 13.36 -7.29 -13.09
C LYS A 328 12.34 -6.19 -12.83
N TYR A 329 11.11 -6.48 -13.12
CA TYR A 329 9.98 -5.72 -12.59
C TYR A 329 9.57 -6.34 -11.25
N LEU A 330 9.47 -5.50 -10.24
CA LEU A 330 8.94 -5.85 -8.92
C LEU A 330 7.58 -5.17 -8.77
N MET A 331 6.55 -5.92 -8.48
CA MET A 331 5.20 -5.41 -8.27
C MET A 331 4.78 -5.69 -6.84
N CYS A 332 4.37 -4.65 -6.11
CA CYS A 332 3.78 -4.77 -4.80
C CYS A 332 2.26 -4.66 -4.92
N VAL A 333 1.56 -5.54 -4.24
CA VAL A 333 0.10 -5.61 -4.22
C VAL A 333 -0.36 -5.69 -2.78
N THR A 334 -1.36 -4.92 -2.41
CA THR A 334 -2.01 -4.99 -1.10
C THR A 334 -3.35 -5.73 -1.23
N ASP A 335 -3.64 -6.57 -0.26
CA ASP A 335 -4.93 -7.21 -0.05
C ASP A 335 -5.43 -6.84 1.34
N GLY A 336 -6.43 -5.98 1.42
CA GLY A 336 -6.87 -5.40 2.68
C GLY A 336 -8.29 -5.79 3.11
N GLY A 337 -9.14 -6.18 2.18
CA GLY A 337 -10.54 -6.53 2.46
C GLY A 337 -11.33 -5.36 3.06
N ASN A 338 -11.19 -5.13 4.34
CA ASN A 338 -11.88 -4.09 5.10
C ASN A 338 -10.87 -3.18 5.79
N THR A 339 -11.19 -1.87 5.93
CA THR A 339 -10.31 -0.87 6.57
C THR A 339 -9.97 -1.15 8.05
N VAL A 340 -10.71 -2.04 8.73
CA VAL A 340 -10.41 -2.47 10.10
C VAL A 340 -9.76 -3.85 10.16
N SER A 341 -9.58 -4.53 9.02
CA SER A 341 -8.87 -5.80 8.92
C SER A 341 -7.35 -5.58 8.88
N TYR A 342 -6.59 -6.63 9.16
CA TYR A 342 -5.17 -6.68 8.80
C TYR A 342 -5.01 -6.72 7.29
N PHE A 343 -3.93 -6.12 6.78
CA PHE A 343 -3.63 -6.10 5.35
C PHE A 343 -2.46 -7.03 5.04
N ASN A 344 -2.48 -7.57 3.83
CA ASN A 344 -1.42 -8.44 3.35
C ASN A 344 -0.70 -7.78 2.17
N THR A 345 0.57 -8.08 2.00
CA THR A 345 1.35 -7.58 0.87
C THR A 345 1.94 -8.75 0.08
N TYR A 346 1.75 -8.73 -1.23
CA TYR A 346 2.42 -9.64 -2.17
C TYR A 346 3.52 -8.87 -2.89
N ILE A 347 4.71 -9.47 -2.96
CA ILE A 347 5.79 -8.99 -3.81
C ILE A 347 5.96 -10.00 -4.94
N LEU A 348 5.74 -9.54 -6.17
CA LEU A 348 5.80 -10.34 -7.38
C LEU A 348 6.96 -9.86 -8.26
N GLU A 349 7.58 -10.77 -9.02
CA GLU A 349 8.61 -10.44 -10.00
C GLU A 349 8.27 -10.92 -11.40
N SER A 350 8.78 -10.21 -12.39
CA SER A 350 8.77 -10.64 -13.79
C SER A 350 9.91 -10.02 -14.58
N LYS A 351 10.33 -10.67 -15.67
CA LYS A 351 11.26 -10.10 -16.66
C LYS A 351 10.59 -9.05 -17.57
N ARG A 352 9.27 -8.97 -17.56
CA ARG A 352 8.49 -8.05 -18.41
C ARG A 352 7.41 -7.37 -17.58
N SER A 353 7.14 -6.12 -17.85
CA SER A 353 6.04 -5.37 -17.19
C SER A 353 4.65 -5.99 -17.40
N THR A 354 4.53 -6.92 -18.32
CA THR A 354 3.29 -7.63 -18.64
C THR A 354 3.22 -9.05 -18.08
N GLY A 355 4.20 -9.44 -17.25
CA GLY A 355 4.30 -10.80 -16.72
C GLY A 355 4.94 -11.83 -17.69
N PRO A 356 4.87 -13.15 -17.45
CA PRO A 356 4.14 -13.75 -16.32
C PRO A 356 4.75 -13.39 -14.98
N TRP A 357 3.89 -13.24 -13.98
CA TRP A 357 4.27 -12.86 -12.63
C TRP A 357 4.52 -14.08 -11.76
N LYS A 358 5.53 -13.99 -10.89
CA LYS A 358 5.90 -15.02 -9.93
C LYS A 358 5.99 -14.44 -8.55
N LEU A 359 5.58 -15.21 -7.55
CA LEU A 359 5.63 -14.80 -6.15
C LEU A 359 7.07 -14.81 -5.63
N VAL A 360 7.52 -13.65 -5.14
CA VAL A 360 8.76 -13.48 -4.39
C VAL A 360 8.49 -13.66 -2.90
N ALA A 361 7.50 -12.96 -2.38
CA ALA A 361 7.13 -13.03 -0.97
C ALA A 361 5.65 -12.73 -0.77
N TYR A 362 5.04 -13.43 0.19
CA TYR A 362 3.77 -13.07 0.80
C TYR A 362 4.05 -12.60 2.23
N LEU A 363 3.59 -11.42 2.57
CA LEU A 363 3.77 -10.80 3.87
C LEU A 363 2.39 -10.66 4.52
N LYS A 364 2.00 -11.70 5.26
CA LYS A 364 0.74 -11.72 6.00
C LYS A 364 0.79 -10.68 7.12
N HIS A 365 -0.25 -9.85 7.21
CA HIS A 365 -0.40 -8.79 8.22
C HIS A 365 0.80 -7.83 8.28
N PHE A 366 1.48 -7.60 7.17
CA PHE A 366 2.65 -6.73 7.12
C PHE A 366 2.29 -5.31 7.54
N GLY A 367 3.09 -4.76 8.47
CA GLY A 367 2.80 -3.47 9.08
C GLY A 367 1.43 -3.42 9.77
N GLU A 368 0.85 -4.60 10.08
CA GLU A 368 -0.55 -4.88 10.42
C GLU A 368 -1.56 -4.36 9.41
N GLN A 369 -1.39 -3.15 8.91
CA GLN A 369 -2.18 -2.55 7.84
C GLN A 369 -1.30 -1.77 6.86
N ALA A 370 -0.19 -2.35 6.39
CA ALA A 370 0.63 -1.70 5.37
C ALA A 370 -0.12 -1.63 4.05
N TYR A 371 -0.14 -0.46 3.43
CA TYR A 371 -0.79 -0.21 2.15
C TYR A 371 0.02 0.73 1.28
N PHE A 372 -0.26 0.71 -0.03
CA PHE A 372 0.48 1.44 -1.05
C PHE A 372 1.99 1.15 -0.99
N VAL A 373 2.32 -0.11 -0.63
CA VAL A 373 3.69 -0.55 -0.57
C VAL A 373 4.33 -0.37 -1.93
N ASN A 374 5.44 0.34 -1.98
CA ASN A 374 6.20 0.59 -3.19
C ASN A 374 7.70 0.50 -2.92
N ILE A 375 8.49 0.37 -3.97
CA ILE A 375 9.95 0.28 -3.91
C ILE A 375 10.52 1.48 -4.67
N PRO A 376 10.89 2.59 -4.01
CA PRO A 376 11.50 3.72 -4.69
C PRO A 376 12.83 3.30 -5.31
N SER A 377 12.96 3.41 -6.63
CA SER A 377 14.15 2.99 -7.37
C SER A 377 15.44 3.69 -6.93
N LYS A 378 15.32 4.90 -6.39
CA LYS A 378 16.45 5.64 -5.80
C LYS A 378 17.17 4.87 -4.70
N PHE A 379 16.47 4.00 -4.00
CA PHE A 379 16.99 3.27 -2.85
C PHE A 379 17.26 1.80 -3.15
N ILE A 380 17.36 1.44 -4.41
CA ILE A 380 17.85 0.13 -4.84
C ILE A 380 19.38 0.16 -4.84
N SER A 381 20.00 -0.84 -4.24
CA SER A 381 21.46 -0.97 -4.22
C SER A 381 22.04 -1.19 -5.62
N ALA A 382 23.35 -0.91 -5.79
CA ALA A 382 24.02 -1.06 -7.07
C ALA A 382 23.97 -2.48 -7.67
N ASP A 383 23.82 -3.50 -6.83
CA ASP A 383 23.65 -4.90 -7.23
C ASP A 383 22.19 -5.35 -7.34
N GLY A 384 21.22 -4.47 -7.03
CA GLY A 384 19.79 -4.71 -7.05
C GLY A 384 19.27 -5.58 -5.88
N ARG A 385 20.13 -6.02 -4.97
CA ARG A 385 19.72 -7.00 -3.95
C ARG A 385 19.16 -6.38 -2.69
N THR A 386 19.53 -5.15 -2.37
CA THR A 386 18.94 -4.41 -1.24
C THR A 386 17.98 -3.37 -1.78
N VAL A 387 16.75 -3.39 -1.27
CA VAL A 387 15.70 -2.44 -1.63
C VAL A 387 15.02 -1.91 -0.37
N TRP A 388 14.30 -0.81 -0.49
CA TRP A 388 13.52 -0.24 0.59
C TRP A 388 12.03 -0.27 0.25
N LEU A 389 11.22 -0.86 1.12
CA LEU A 389 9.77 -0.79 1.04
C LEU A 389 9.33 0.54 1.63
N CYS A 390 8.66 1.36 0.83
CA CYS A 390 8.00 2.59 1.27
C CYS A 390 6.49 2.33 1.36
N TYR A 391 5.86 2.67 2.51
CA TYR A 391 4.45 2.40 2.74
C TYR A 391 3.90 3.29 3.85
N ALA A 392 2.57 3.34 3.99
CA ALA A 392 1.90 3.76 5.22
C ALA A 392 1.24 2.55 5.88
N ALA A 393 1.03 2.61 7.20
CA ALA A 393 0.44 1.51 7.96
C ALA A 393 -0.55 2.01 9.02
N ASN A 394 -1.22 1.08 9.70
CA ASN A 394 -2.05 1.37 10.87
C ASN A 394 -3.14 2.43 10.65
N PHE A 395 -3.77 2.37 9.48
CA PHE A 395 -4.80 3.29 9.03
C PHE A 395 -5.94 3.45 10.05
N SER A 396 -6.42 2.37 10.64
CA SER A 396 -7.55 2.38 11.56
C SER A 396 -7.17 2.38 13.04
N GLN A 397 -5.92 2.68 13.38
CA GLN A 397 -5.47 2.75 14.78
C GLN A 397 -6.38 3.67 15.62
N GLY A 398 -6.97 3.11 16.66
CA GLY A 398 -7.87 3.82 17.56
C GLY A 398 -9.34 3.87 17.11
N TRP A 399 -9.66 3.49 15.88
CA TRP A 399 -11.04 3.46 15.40
C TRP A 399 -11.83 2.32 16.08
N ASN A 400 -12.99 2.64 16.67
CA ASN A 400 -13.85 1.65 17.31
C ASN A 400 -13.09 0.68 18.26
N GLY A 401 -12.02 1.17 18.89
CA GLY A 401 -11.21 0.37 19.81
C GLY A 401 -10.15 -0.51 19.14
N VAL A 402 -9.93 -0.41 17.83
CA VAL A 402 -8.85 -1.11 17.12
C VAL A 402 -7.50 -0.75 17.73
N ARG A 403 -6.71 -1.76 18.05
CA ARG A 403 -5.36 -1.65 18.56
C ARG A 403 -4.42 -2.37 17.61
N LEU A 404 -3.52 -1.63 16.99
CA LEU A 404 -2.53 -2.13 16.05
C LEU A 404 -1.13 -1.92 16.60
N GLN A 405 -0.24 -2.86 16.29
CA GLN A 405 1.14 -2.82 16.71
C GLN A 405 2.03 -2.27 15.60
N SER A 406 3.25 -1.93 15.95
CA SER A 406 4.29 -1.59 14.98
C SER A 406 5.04 -2.86 14.59
N LEU A 407 4.55 -3.57 13.59
CA LEU A 407 5.08 -4.88 13.16
C LEU A 407 5.26 -4.93 11.62
N PRO A 408 6.51 -4.90 11.09
CA PRO A 408 7.77 -4.81 11.84
C PRO A 408 7.94 -3.45 12.53
N ALA A 409 8.92 -3.36 13.42
CA ALA A 409 9.26 -2.10 14.10
C ALA A 409 9.40 -0.95 13.08
N GLY A 410 8.86 0.24 13.41
CA GLY A 410 8.82 1.38 12.49
C GLY A 410 7.57 1.43 11.59
N SER A 411 6.68 0.43 11.66
CA SER A 411 5.39 0.48 10.96
C SER A 411 4.40 1.34 11.74
N ARG A 412 3.92 2.41 11.11
CA ARG A 412 2.90 3.29 11.70
C ARG A 412 2.15 4.08 10.62
N TYR A 413 1.19 4.88 11.04
CA TYR A 413 0.56 5.85 10.16
C TYR A 413 1.56 7.00 9.83
N GLY A 414 2.07 7.00 8.59
CA GLY A 414 3.10 7.92 8.14
C GLY A 414 3.86 7.37 6.94
N MET A 415 4.91 8.05 6.50
CA MET A 415 5.85 7.48 5.53
C MET A 415 6.82 6.55 6.26
N CYS A 416 6.63 5.26 6.10
CA CYS A 416 7.49 4.23 6.66
C CYS A 416 8.44 3.68 5.60
N LEU A 417 9.68 3.39 5.99
CA LEU A 417 10.69 2.75 5.17
C LEU A 417 11.25 1.53 5.89
N GLN A 418 11.31 0.38 5.18
CA GLN A 418 11.92 -0.87 5.67
C GLN A 418 12.94 -1.37 4.67
N GLU A 419 14.16 -1.61 5.14
CA GLU A 419 15.19 -2.22 4.30
C GLU A 419 15.01 -3.74 4.23
N VAL A 420 15.00 -4.26 3.01
CA VAL A 420 14.96 -5.70 2.77
C VAL A 420 16.03 -6.12 1.78
N THR A 421 16.54 -7.35 1.94
CA THR A 421 17.42 -8.01 0.98
C THR A 421 16.60 -8.99 0.15
N LEU A 422 16.70 -8.91 -1.17
CA LEU A 422 16.16 -9.89 -2.11
C LEU A 422 17.06 -11.12 -2.14
N LEU A 423 16.50 -12.30 -1.93
CA LEU A 423 17.24 -13.59 -1.93
C LEU A 423 17.36 -14.09 -3.37
N VAL A 424 18.34 -13.55 -4.10
CA VAL A 424 18.59 -13.86 -5.52
C VAL A 424 19.49 -15.08 -5.61
N ARG A 425 19.08 -16.07 -6.43
CA ARG A 425 19.86 -17.25 -6.78
C ARG A 425 20.84 -17.01 -7.92
#